data_c779d849b98bb546703bca9baf2d211f
#
_entry.id   c779d849b98bb546703bca9baf2d211f
#
_cell.length_a   1.000
_cell.length_b   1.000
_cell.length_c   1.000
_cell.angle_alpha   90.00
_cell.angle_beta   90.00
_cell.angle_gamma   90.00
#
_symmetry.space_group_name_H-M   'P 1'
#
loop_
_entity.id
_entity.type
_entity.pdbx_description
1 polymer ?
#
loop_
_entity_poly.entity_id
_entity_poly.type
_entity_poly.pdbx_seq_one_letter_code
_entity_poly.pdbx_strand_id
1 'polypeptide(L)'
;WQYLAEASRCLECGCHDFADCKLICYANLAPIEPQRFAGQKHACFTEQKLVCIERDQGKCILCNLCVRTCREDAGQGLLGLVGRGFQTVIRPEFKDIDVASICRDCRKCAERCPTGALKLLV
;
A
#
# COMPACT_ATOMS: atom_id res chain seq x y z
N TRP A 1 7.90 5.45 -31.84
CA TRP A 1 9.11 5.26 -31.01
C TRP A 1 8.96 5.88 -29.63
N GLN A 2 8.35 7.06 -29.49
CA GLN A 2 8.14 7.74 -28.20
C GLN A 2 7.28 6.93 -27.23
N TYR A 3 6.26 6.22 -27.71
CA TYR A 3 5.38 5.38 -26.86
C TYR A 3 6.12 4.21 -26.21
N LEU A 4 7.05 3.58 -26.93
CA LEU A 4 7.85 2.48 -26.39
C LEU A 4 8.83 2.98 -25.33
N ALA A 5 9.41 4.16 -25.53
CA ALA A 5 10.30 4.78 -24.55
C ALA A 5 9.55 5.13 -23.26
N GLU A 6 8.33 5.68 -23.36
CA GLU A 6 7.50 5.95 -22.18
C GLU A 6 6.98 4.65 -21.50
N ALA A 7 6.61 3.65 -22.30
CA ALA A 7 6.20 2.36 -21.75
C ALA A 7 7.34 1.65 -21.00
N SER A 8 8.60 1.79 -21.43
CA SER A 8 9.76 1.21 -20.76
C SER A 8 10.06 1.87 -19.40
N ARG A 9 9.55 3.07 -19.15
CA ARG A 9 9.65 3.77 -17.85
C ARG A 9 8.60 3.32 -16.86
N CYS A 10 7.65 2.48 -17.28
CA CYS A 10 6.59 2.01 -16.41
C CYS A 10 7.13 1.13 -15.28
N LEU A 11 6.91 1.54 -14.04
CA LEU A 11 7.29 0.80 -12.83
C LEU A 11 6.36 -0.39 -12.54
N GLU A 12 5.36 -0.62 -13.40
CA GLU A 12 4.34 -1.65 -13.24
C GLU A 12 3.70 -1.67 -11.84
N CYS A 13 3.53 -0.50 -11.26
CA CYS A 13 2.99 -0.36 -9.90
C CYS A 13 1.49 -0.69 -9.78
N GLY A 14 0.82 -0.98 -10.89
CA GLY A 14 -0.62 -1.29 -10.93
C GLY A 14 -1.50 -0.13 -10.48
N CYS A 15 -0.97 1.08 -10.44
CA CYS A 15 -1.63 2.25 -9.88
C CYS A 15 -2.23 3.13 -10.96
N HIS A 16 -3.49 3.51 -10.79
CA HIS A 16 -4.17 4.51 -11.63
C HIS A 16 -4.13 5.93 -11.04
N ASP A 17 -3.72 6.09 -9.78
CA ASP A 17 -3.65 7.39 -9.07
C ASP A 17 -2.21 7.95 -9.09
N PHE A 18 -1.67 8.05 -10.27
CA PHE A 18 -0.30 8.51 -10.51
C PHE A 18 -0.01 9.89 -9.89
N ALA A 19 -0.96 10.82 -9.97
CA ALA A 19 -0.77 12.20 -9.51
C ALA A 19 -0.55 12.32 -7.99
N ASP A 20 -1.13 11.41 -7.20
CA ASP A 20 -1.07 11.45 -5.73
C ASP A 20 0.01 10.56 -5.12
N CYS A 21 0.74 9.84 -5.96
CA CYS A 21 1.76 8.88 -5.50
C CYS A 21 3.09 9.57 -5.18
N LYS A 22 3.38 9.77 -3.90
CA LYS A 22 4.66 10.32 -3.43
C LYS A 22 5.87 9.46 -3.85
N LEU A 23 5.70 8.13 -3.93
CA LEU A 23 6.76 7.23 -4.36
C LEU A 23 7.19 7.53 -5.80
N ILE A 24 6.25 7.69 -6.72
CA ILE A 24 6.55 8.05 -8.12
C ILE A 24 7.25 9.40 -8.20
N CYS A 25 6.78 10.37 -7.41
CA CYS A 25 7.41 11.69 -7.33
C CYS A 25 8.90 11.59 -6.97
N TYR A 26 9.24 10.83 -5.94
CA TYR A 26 10.62 10.62 -5.52
C TYR A 26 11.41 9.73 -6.49
N ALA A 27 10.79 8.72 -7.10
CA ALA A 27 11.42 7.88 -8.11
C ALA A 27 11.84 8.67 -9.35
N ASN A 28 11.05 9.68 -9.74
CA ASN A 28 11.39 10.57 -10.87
C ASN A 28 12.56 11.53 -10.56
N LEU A 29 12.81 11.80 -9.28
CA LEU A 29 13.96 12.62 -8.85
C LEU A 29 15.25 11.80 -8.73
N ALA A 30 15.17 10.49 -8.66
CA ALA A 30 16.31 9.58 -8.56
C ALA A 30 16.57 8.85 -9.88
N PRO A 31 17.84 8.59 -10.26
CA PRO A 31 18.17 7.80 -11.45
C PRO A 31 17.92 6.31 -11.20
N ILE A 32 16.66 5.91 -11.21
CA ILE A 32 16.28 4.51 -10.98
C ILE A 32 16.29 3.70 -12.28
N GLU A 33 16.69 2.43 -12.18
CA GLU A 33 16.66 1.44 -13.27
C GLU A 33 15.60 0.37 -12.95
N PRO A 34 14.32 0.54 -13.37
CA PRO A 34 13.22 -0.34 -12.93
C PRO A 34 13.40 -1.81 -13.31
N GLN A 35 14.10 -2.07 -14.42
CA GLN A 35 14.28 -3.41 -14.95
C GLN A 35 15.45 -4.18 -14.32
N ARG A 36 16.29 -3.54 -13.52
CA ARG A 36 17.48 -4.15 -12.92
C ARG A 36 17.16 -5.37 -12.05
N PHE A 37 16.00 -5.37 -11.41
CA PHE A 37 15.54 -6.43 -10.52
C PHE A 37 14.20 -7.01 -11.00
N ALA A 38 14.12 -7.35 -12.28
CA ALA A 38 12.95 -8.05 -12.81
C ALA A 38 12.79 -9.41 -12.13
N GLY A 39 11.55 -9.78 -11.77
CA GLY A 39 11.29 -11.03 -11.07
C GLY A 39 9.81 -11.22 -10.72
N GLN A 40 9.56 -12.11 -9.77
CA GLN A 40 8.22 -12.39 -9.27
C GLN A 40 7.65 -11.17 -8.54
N LYS A 41 6.37 -10.87 -8.77
CA LYS A 41 5.65 -9.76 -8.14
C LYS A 41 4.63 -10.27 -7.13
N HIS A 42 4.27 -9.40 -6.20
CA HIS A 42 3.15 -9.64 -5.29
C HIS A 42 1.83 -9.76 -6.05
N ALA A 43 0.92 -10.58 -5.53
CA ALA A 43 -0.43 -10.65 -6.05
C ALA A 43 -1.15 -9.31 -5.84
N CYS A 44 -1.78 -8.81 -6.90
CA CYS A 44 -2.59 -7.60 -6.86
C CYS A 44 -4.04 -7.94 -6.54
N PHE A 45 -4.58 -7.42 -5.46
CA PHE A 45 -6.00 -7.53 -5.12
C PHE A 45 -6.43 -6.35 -4.25
N THR A 46 -7.70 -6.03 -4.31
CA THR A 46 -8.34 -4.99 -3.50
C THR A 46 -9.23 -5.64 -2.45
N GLU A 47 -9.15 -5.19 -1.22
CA GLU A 47 -9.97 -5.65 -0.10
C GLU A 47 -10.62 -4.48 0.63
N GLN A 48 -11.90 -4.64 1.01
CA GLN A 48 -12.66 -3.67 1.81
C GLN A 48 -12.95 -4.21 3.22
N LYS A 49 -12.03 -4.92 3.83
CA LYS A 49 -12.24 -5.50 5.17
C LYS A 49 -12.19 -4.49 6.31
N LEU A 50 -11.64 -3.32 6.06
CA LEU A 50 -11.61 -2.23 7.03
C LEU A 50 -12.72 -1.24 6.66
N VAL A 51 -13.92 -1.43 7.12
CA VAL A 51 -15.20 -0.78 6.78
C VAL A 51 -15.15 0.61 6.11
N CYS A 52 -14.26 1.50 6.57
CA CYS A 52 -14.08 2.85 6.04
C CYS A 52 -12.76 3.04 5.27
N ILE A 53 -11.97 1.99 5.12
CA ILE A 53 -10.66 2.03 4.46
C ILE A 53 -10.60 0.93 3.40
N GLU A 54 -10.48 1.33 2.16
CA GLU A 54 -10.14 0.43 1.07
C GLU A 54 -8.65 0.13 1.09
N ARG A 55 -8.30 -1.11 0.84
CA ARG A 55 -6.91 -1.54 0.72
C ARG A 55 -6.64 -2.16 -0.64
N ASP A 56 -5.76 -1.54 -1.38
CA ASP A 56 -5.24 -2.03 -2.65
C ASP A 56 -3.83 -2.59 -2.46
N GLN A 57 -3.73 -3.91 -2.46
CA GLN A 57 -2.44 -4.59 -2.27
C GLN A 57 -1.49 -4.35 -3.44
N GLY A 58 -1.99 -4.10 -4.65
CA GLY A 58 -1.16 -3.81 -5.81
C GLY A 58 -0.33 -2.53 -5.66
N LYS A 59 -0.79 -1.58 -4.83
CA LYS A 59 -0.07 -0.34 -4.50
C LYS A 59 0.83 -0.45 -3.28
N CYS A 60 0.73 -1.55 -2.53
CA CYS A 60 1.44 -1.70 -1.27
C CYS A 60 2.90 -2.08 -1.50
N ILE A 61 3.82 -1.25 -1.03
CA ILE A 61 5.27 -1.49 -1.09
C ILE A 61 5.82 -2.14 0.20
N LEU A 62 4.96 -2.60 1.09
CA LEU A 62 5.31 -3.24 2.36
C LEU A 62 6.24 -2.38 3.26
N CYS A 63 6.11 -1.05 3.21
CA CYS A 63 6.95 -0.13 3.99
C CYS A 63 6.69 -0.15 5.49
N ASN A 64 5.68 -0.87 5.96
CA ASN A 64 5.30 -1.02 7.37
C ASN A 64 4.82 0.26 8.07
N LEU A 65 4.73 1.38 7.38
CA LEU A 65 4.37 2.66 7.99
C LEU A 65 2.98 2.62 8.64
N CYS A 66 2.00 2.01 7.98
CA CYS A 66 0.64 1.84 8.51
C CYS A 66 0.60 0.95 9.76
N VAL A 67 1.43 -0.11 9.83
CA VAL A 67 1.54 -1.00 11.00
C VAL A 67 2.11 -0.21 12.19
N ARG A 68 3.20 0.52 11.96
CA ARG A 68 3.80 1.38 12.99
C ARG A 68 2.85 2.46 13.47
N THR A 69 2.19 3.17 12.55
CA THR A 69 1.18 4.19 12.89
C THR A 69 0.04 3.60 13.71
N CYS A 70 -0.44 2.40 13.35
CA CYS A 70 -1.51 1.74 14.10
C CYS A 70 -1.07 1.39 15.53
N ARG A 71 0.18 0.95 15.71
CA ARG A 71 0.72 0.57 17.02
C ARG A 71 1.18 1.77 17.84
N GLU A 72 1.98 2.67 17.25
CA GLU A 72 2.68 3.72 17.97
C GLU A 72 1.84 4.99 18.13
N ASP A 73 1.16 5.43 17.06
CA ASP A 73 0.39 6.68 17.07
C ASP A 73 -1.08 6.47 17.48
N ALA A 74 -1.66 5.33 17.13
CA ALA A 74 -3.06 5.01 17.44
C ALA A 74 -3.21 4.13 18.69
N GLY A 75 -2.16 3.45 19.13
CA GLY A 75 -2.16 2.56 20.29
C GLY A 75 -2.99 1.28 20.11
N GLN A 76 -3.42 0.96 18.88
CA GLN A 76 -4.35 -0.14 18.63
C GLN A 76 -3.65 -1.45 18.22
N GLY A 77 -2.54 -1.37 17.45
CA GLY A 77 -1.79 -2.55 17.03
C GLY A 77 -2.59 -3.59 16.22
N LEU A 78 -3.61 -3.15 15.49
CA LEU A 78 -4.51 -4.05 14.75
C LEU A 78 -3.92 -4.58 13.45
N LEU A 79 -3.03 -3.79 12.82
CA LEU A 79 -2.41 -4.14 11.55
C LEU A 79 -1.09 -4.84 11.77
N GLY A 80 -0.86 -5.92 11.02
CA GLY A 80 0.39 -6.65 11.01
C GLY A 80 0.74 -7.21 9.63
N LEU A 81 1.94 -7.77 9.52
CA LEU A 81 2.40 -8.50 8.35
C LEU A 81 1.92 -9.95 8.44
N VAL A 82 1.09 -10.37 7.51
CA VAL A 82 0.54 -11.72 7.43
C VAL A 82 1.06 -12.41 6.16
N GLY A 83 1.43 -13.68 6.26
CA GLY A 83 2.02 -14.44 5.16
C GLY A 83 3.54 -14.39 5.15
N ARG A 84 4.15 -14.96 4.10
CA ARG A 84 5.62 -15.03 3.93
C ARG A 84 6.02 -14.79 2.48
N GLY A 85 7.22 -14.24 2.28
CA GLY A 85 7.77 -13.99 0.94
C GLY A 85 6.84 -13.14 0.09
N PHE A 86 6.58 -13.55 -1.14
CA PHE A 86 5.72 -12.83 -2.08
C PHE A 86 4.23 -12.83 -1.71
N GLN A 87 3.82 -13.63 -0.74
CA GLN A 87 2.45 -13.65 -0.22
C GLN A 87 2.28 -12.78 1.02
N THR A 88 3.31 -12.05 1.42
CA THR A 88 3.24 -11.12 2.55
C THR A 88 2.28 -9.98 2.23
N VAL A 89 1.32 -9.76 3.13
CA VAL A 89 0.33 -8.68 3.03
C VAL A 89 0.16 -8.01 4.38
N ILE A 90 -0.27 -6.75 4.37
CA ILE A 90 -0.66 -6.05 5.59
C ILE A 90 -2.16 -6.22 5.77
N ARG A 91 -2.55 -6.82 6.88
CA ARG A 91 -3.97 -6.97 7.25
C ARG A 91 -4.12 -7.05 8.78
N PRO A 92 -5.35 -6.94 9.30
CA PRO A 92 -5.59 -7.22 10.72
C PRO A 92 -5.13 -8.64 11.06
N GLU A 93 -4.39 -8.79 12.14
CA GLU A 93 -3.84 -10.08 12.57
C GLU A 93 -4.92 -11.00 13.16
N PHE A 94 -5.93 -10.43 13.77
CA PHE A 94 -6.97 -11.15 14.49
C PHE A 94 -8.32 -11.08 13.76
N LYS A 95 -9.00 -12.23 13.65
CA LYS A 95 -10.30 -12.34 12.98
C LYS A 95 -11.47 -11.91 13.84
N ASP A 96 -11.31 -11.99 15.16
CA ASP A 96 -12.41 -11.88 16.15
C ASP A 96 -12.52 -10.49 16.80
N ILE A 97 -11.67 -9.55 16.39
CA ILE A 97 -11.73 -8.16 16.87
C ILE A 97 -12.66 -7.37 15.96
N ASP A 98 -13.56 -6.59 16.54
CA ASP A 98 -14.36 -5.61 15.79
C ASP A 98 -13.48 -4.46 15.29
N VAL A 99 -12.70 -4.78 14.25
CA VAL A 99 -11.81 -3.82 13.58
C VAL A 99 -12.59 -2.64 13.04
N ALA A 100 -13.86 -2.85 12.71
CA ALA A 100 -14.72 -1.85 12.10
C ALA A 100 -15.00 -0.68 13.03
N SER A 101 -15.34 -0.95 14.29
CA SER A 101 -15.62 0.10 15.28
C SER A 101 -14.38 0.94 15.59
N ILE A 102 -13.22 0.28 15.75
CA ILE A 102 -11.96 0.94 16.11
C ILE A 102 -11.41 1.77 14.95
N CYS A 103 -11.45 1.25 13.73
CA CYS A 103 -10.88 1.92 12.56
C CYS A 103 -11.71 3.09 12.03
N ARG A 104 -13.04 3.11 12.29
CA ARG A 104 -13.95 4.13 11.77
C ARG A 104 -13.52 5.55 12.12
N ASP A 105 -13.05 5.77 13.33
CA ASP A 105 -12.72 7.10 13.84
C ASP A 105 -11.21 7.43 13.74
N CYS A 106 -10.35 6.40 13.61
CA CYS A 106 -8.90 6.59 13.70
C CYS A 106 -8.26 7.11 12.40
N ARG A 107 -8.50 6.48 11.25
CA ARG A 107 -8.06 6.81 9.88
C ARG A 107 -6.56 7.09 9.65
N LYS A 108 -5.73 7.19 10.66
CA LYS A 108 -4.32 7.63 10.63
C LYS A 108 -3.44 6.83 9.66
N CYS A 109 -3.67 5.51 9.53
CA CYS A 109 -2.88 4.66 8.63
C CYS A 109 -3.12 4.98 7.14
N ALA A 110 -4.33 5.39 6.75
CA ALA A 110 -4.64 5.79 5.39
C ALA A 110 -3.98 7.14 5.05
N GLU A 111 -4.01 8.10 5.97
CA GLU A 111 -3.38 9.42 5.80
C GLU A 111 -1.85 9.33 5.65
N ARG A 112 -1.24 8.33 6.32
CA ARG A 112 0.21 8.10 6.29
C ARG A 112 0.69 7.22 5.15
N CYS A 113 -0.22 6.59 4.38
CA CYS A 113 0.16 5.69 3.31
C CYS A 113 0.81 6.45 2.15
N PRO A 114 2.10 6.20 1.82
CA PRO A 114 2.82 6.98 0.80
C PRO A 114 2.39 6.66 -0.63
N THR A 115 1.76 5.50 -0.86
CA THR A 115 1.36 5.03 -2.19
C THR A 115 -0.15 5.05 -2.41
N GLY A 116 -0.93 5.43 -1.40
CA GLY A 116 -2.38 5.36 -1.45
C GLY A 116 -2.93 3.93 -1.49
N ALA A 117 -2.14 2.94 -1.05
CA ALA A 117 -2.60 1.56 -0.90
C ALA A 117 -3.71 1.42 0.15
N LEU A 118 -3.78 2.35 1.09
CA LEU A 118 -4.90 2.52 2.03
C LEU A 118 -5.59 3.83 1.68
N LYS A 119 -6.86 3.76 1.31
CA LYS A 119 -7.70 4.92 1.00
C LYS A 119 -8.91 4.97 1.90
N LEU A 120 -9.31 6.17 2.28
CA LEU A 120 -10.59 6.39 2.95
C LEU A 120 -11.72 6.24 1.93
N LEU A 121 -12.71 5.42 2.27
CA LEU A 121 -14.00 5.40 1.57
C LEU A 121 -14.81 6.60 2.07
N VAL A 122 -15.09 7.51 1.16
CA VAL A 122 -15.89 8.72 1.42
C VAL A 122 -17.36 8.35 1.43
#